data_bd66509c56b5346f7f5f4afe6366bec8
#
_entry.id   bd66509c56b5346f7f5f4afe6366bec8
#
_cell.length_a   1.000
_cell.length_b   1.000
_cell.length_c   1.000
_cell.angle_alpha   90.00
_cell.angle_beta   90.00
_cell.angle_gamma   90.00
#
_symmetry.space_group_name_H-M   'P 1'
#
loop_
_entity.id
_entity.type
_entity.pdbx_description
1 polymer ?
#
loop_
_entity_poly.entity_id
_entity_poly.type
_entity_poly.pdbx_seq_one_letter_code
_entity_poly.pdbx_strand_id
1 'polypeptide(L)'
;FDRVLSGAIGDGEVTVGDIAIAGDRIVGIHETYGGATEIDGRGLVAVPGFIDSHVHCESTLVPPLEFDRCVTPRGTTTAICDPHEICNVLGLAGLKYFLECATVTVMDLRVQLSSCVPATHLETSGARLEAEDLLPFKHHPKVLGLAEFMNVPGVLNKDPAVLAKLAAFSDVQIDGHSPLLSSYDLNAYIAAGVRNCHETTSAAEAREKLEIGRAHV
;
A
#
# COMPACT_ATOMS: atom_id res chain seq x y z
N PHE A 1 -0.86 -33.98 -5.87
CA PHE A 1 -0.80 -32.50 -5.78
C PHE A 1 -0.43 -31.92 -7.16
N ASP A 2 -0.88 -30.70 -7.44
CA ASP A 2 -0.59 -30.06 -8.73
C ASP A 2 0.87 -29.62 -8.82
N ARG A 3 1.43 -29.13 -7.70
CA ARG A 3 2.83 -28.71 -7.58
C ARG A 3 3.39 -29.09 -6.22
N VAL A 4 4.66 -29.38 -6.18
CA VAL A 4 5.44 -29.59 -4.94
C VAL A 4 6.71 -28.75 -5.05
N LEU A 5 7.00 -28.01 -3.98
CA LEU A 5 8.27 -27.29 -3.80
C LEU A 5 8.99 -27.95 -2.62
N SER A 6 10.16 -28.52 -2.87
CA SER A 6 10.98 -29.10 -1.81
C SER A 6 11.99 -28.07 -1.30
N GLY A 7 12.00 -27.79 0.00
CA GLY A 7 12.86 -26.77 0.59
C GLY A 7 12.47 -26.41 2.02
N ALA A 8 12.93 -25.29 2.51
CA ALA A 8 12.67 -24.82 3.85
C ALA A 8 11.60 -23.70 3.86
N ILE A 9 10.76 -23.70 4.89
CA ILE A 9 9.70 -22.71 5.06
C ILE A 9 9.81 -22.11 6.46
N GLY A 10 9.65 -20.80 6.54
CA GLY A 10 9.67 -20.08 7.80
C GLY A 10 8.28 -19.58 8.21
N ASP A 11 7.90 -19.86 9.45
CA ASP A 11 6.79 -19.23 10.17
C ASP A 11 7.32 -18.87 11.57
N GLY A 12 8.37 -18.04 11.58
CA GLY A 12 9.19 -17.85 12.76
C GLY A 12 10.11 -19.03 13.08
N GLU A 13 9.76 -20.25 12.62
CA GLU A 13 10.61 -21.45 12.66
C GLU A 13 10.91 -21.91 11.23
N VAL A 14 12.15 -22.30 10.97
CA VAL A 14 12.56 -22.86 9.68
C VAL A 14 12.28 -24.35 9.68
N THR A 15 11.34 -24.79 8.85
CA THR A 15 11.02 -26.20 8.64
C THR A 15 11.64 -26.67 7.31
N VAL A 16 12.34 -27.79 7.33
CA VAL A 16 12.84 -28.44 6.12
C VAL A 16 11.81 -29.44 5.63
N GLY A 17 11.36 -29.31 4.40
CA GLY A 17 10.33 -30.20 3.85
C GLY A 17 9.82 -29.74 2.49
N ASP A 18 8.83 -30.44 1.99
CA ASP A 18 8.16 -30.14 0.75
C ASP A 18 6.89 -29.32 1.00
N ILE A 19 6.55 -28.43 0.07
CA ILE A 19 5.28 -27.71 0.03
C ILE A 19 4.42 -28.30 -1.08
N ALA A 20 3.25 -28.80 -0.71
CA ALA A 20 2.24 -29.25 -1.66
C ALA A 20 1.25 -28.12 -1.96
N ILE A 21 1.00 -27.86 -3.25
CA ILE A 21 0.09 -26.84 -3.73
C ILE A 21 -0.98 -27.49 -4.60
N ALA A 22 -2.23 -27.11 -4.39
CA ALA A 22 -3.36 -27.50 -5.22
C ALA A 22 -4.16 -26.22 -5.59
N GLY A 23 -4.25 -25.92 -6.87
CA GLY A 23 -4.81 -24.67 -7.36
C GLY A 23 -4.02 -23.46 -6.85
N ASP A 24 -4.70 -22.62 -6.09
CA ASP A 24 -4.17 -21.41 -5.46
C ASP A 24 -3.83 -21.58 -3.96
N ARG A 25 -3.84 -22.82 -3.44
CA ARG A 25 -3.71 -23.11 -2.00
C ARG A 25 -2.50 -23.97 -1.69
N ILE A 26 -1.79 -23.60 -0.64
CA ILE A 26 -0.89 -24.53 0.06
C ILE A 26 -1.77 -25.52 0.83
N VAL A 27 -1.64 -26.81 0.51
CA VAL A 27 -2.45 -27.88 1.11
C VAL A 27 -1.66 -28.77 2.06
N GLY A 28 -0.35 -28.62 2.11
CA GLY A 28 0.48 -29.34 3.06
C GLY A 28 1.94 -28.91 3.02
N ILE A 29 2.59 -29.11 4.17
CA ILE A 29 4.03 -28.95 4.38
C ILE A 29 4.46 -30.17 5.16
N HIS A 30 5.35 -30.99 4.60
CA HIS A 30 5.82 -32.24 5.23
C HIS A 30 7.15 -32.68 4.61
N GLU A 31 7.75 -33.74 5.17
CA GLU A 31 9.05 -34.24 4.74
C GLU A 31 9.11 -34.60 3.25
N THR A 32 8.02 -35.15 2.71
CA THR A 32 7.99 -35.57 1.30
C THR A 32 6.58 -35.52 0.73
N TYR A 33 6.45 -34.97 -0.46
CA TYR A 33 5.26 -35.02 -1.29
C TYR A 33 5.62 -35.43 -2.72
N GLY A 34 4.66 -35.96 -3.46
CA GLY A 34 4.71 -36.15 -4.89
C GLY A 34 3.63 -35.32 -5.59
N GLY A 35 3.92 -34.76 -6.74
CA GLY A 35 2.98 -33.95 -7.49
C GLY A 35 3.08 -34.13 -9.00
N ALA A 36 2.09 -33.64 -9.75
CA ALA A 36 2.12 -33.64 -11.22
C ALA A 36 3.26 -32.79 -11.79
N THR A 37 3.60 -31.71 -11.07
CA THR A 37 4.77 -30.89 -11.35
C THR A 37 5.60 -30.76 -10.08
N GLU A 38 6.88 -31.07 -10.19
CA GLU A 38 7.84 -30.95 -9.08
C GLU A 38 8.85 -29.85 -9.40
N ILE A 39 9.13 -29.00 -8.43
CA ILE A 39 10.10 -27.92 -8.51
C ILE A 39 11.18 -28.20 -7.48
N ASP A 40 12.44 -28.36 -7.91
CA ASP A 40 13.58 -28.54 -7.03
C ASP A 40 13.86 -27.23 -6.28
N GLY A 41 13.49 -27.22 -4.98
CA GLY A 41 13.74 -26.10 -4.06
C GLY A 41 14.92 -26.32 -3.12
N ARG A 42 15.74 -27.36 -3.31
CA ARG A 42 16.87 -27.63 -2.43
C ARG A 42 17.85 -26.48 -2.38
N GLY A 43 18.20 -26.05 -1.16
CA GLY A 43 19.05 -24.88 -0.92
C GLY A 43 18.36 -23.54 -1.07
N LEU A 44 17.04 -23.53 -1.33
CA LEU A 44 16.21 -22.32 -1.34
C LEU A 44 15.40 -22.21 -0.06
N VAL A 45 14.90 -21.02 0.22
CA VAL A 45 13.99 -20.74 1.33
C VAL A 45 12.68 -20.20 0.72
N ALA A 46 11.58 -20.88 1.00
CA ALA A 46 10.27 -20.37 0.64
C ALA A 46 9.78 -19.39 1.72
N VAL A 47 9.41 -18.21 1.31
CA VAL A 47 8.86 -17.16 2.17
C VAL A 47 7.57 -16.62 1.56
N PRO A 48 6.68 -15.98 2.35
CA PRO A 48 5.57 -15.21 1.79
C PRO A 48 6.11 -14.16 0.81
N GLY A 49 5.34 -13.87 -0.24
CA GLY A 49 5.68 -12.79 -1.16
C GLY A 49 5.81 -11.46 -0.42
N PHE A 50 6.75 -10.62 -0.84
CA PHE A 50 6.95 -9.32 -0.23
C PHE A 50 5.77 -8.39 -0.54
N ILE A 51 5.47 -7.53 0.42
CA ILE A 51 4.46 -6.48 0.31
C ILE A 51 5.19 -5.15 0.32
N ASP A 52 5.05 -4.39 -0.76
CA ASP A 52 5.42 -2.98 -0.78
C ASP A 52 4.21 -2.19 -0.27
N SER A 53 4.33 -1.66 0.93
CA SER A 53 3.21 -1.05 1.65
C SER A 53 2.94 0.41 1.27
N HIS A 54 3.83 1.03 0.51
CA HIS A 54 3.64 2.38 -0.04
C HIS A 54 4.55 2.62 -1.24
N VAL A 55 3.95 2.86 -2.41
CA VAL A 55 4.70 3.12 -3.63
C VAL A 55 3.96 4.07 -4.57
N HIS A 56 4.72 4.93 -5.25
CA HIS A 56 4.25 5.71 -6.38
C HIS A 56 4.78 5.06 -7.67
N CYS A 57 3.93 4.27 -8.33
CA CYS A 57 4.34 3.54 -9.54
C CYS A 57 4.85 4.52 -10.62
N GLU A 58 4.25 5.70 -10.72
CA GLU A 58 4.62 6.75 -11.69
C GLU A 58 6.07 7.22 -11.52
N SER A 59 6.54 7.30 -10.28
CA SER A 59 7.92 7.69 -9.95
C SER A 59 8.96 6.72 -10.48
N THR A 60 8.54 5.49 -10.83
CA THR A 60 9.42 4.51 -11.48
C THR A 60 9.56 4.72 -12.98
N LEU A 61 8.85 5.70 -13.54
CA LEU A 61 8.80 6.04 -14.98
C LEU A 61 8.24 4.94 -15.88
N VAL A 62 7.51 3.98 -15.31
CA VAL A 62 6.80 2.93 -16.06
C VAL A 62 5.33 2.87 -15.64
N PRO A 63 4.42 2.43 -16.53
CA PRO A 63 3.02 2.24 -16.17
C PRO A 63 2.84 1.03 -15.23
N PRO A 64 1.69 0.92 -14.52
CA PRO A 64 1.46 -0.14 -13.54
C PRO A 64 1.67 -1.57 -14.05
N LEU A 65 1.34 -1.87 -15.29
CA LEU A 65 1.55 -3.21 -15.86
C LEU A 65 3.04 -3.54 -16.06
N GLU A 66 3.85 -2.56 -16.43
CA GLU A 66 5.31 -2.75 -16.54
C GLU A 66 5.96 -2.79 -15.16
N PHE A 67 5.45 -2.03 -14.19
CA PHE A 67 5.85 -2.13 -12.79
C PHE A 67 5.64 -3.57 -12.28
N ASP A 68 4.43 -4.13 -12.44
CA ASP A 68 4.12 -5.53 -12.11
C ASP A 68 5.12 -6.50 -12.76
N ARG A 69 5.32 -6.37 -14.08
CA ARG A 69 6.26 -7.22 -14.83
C ARG A 69 7.70 -7.14 -14.31
N CYS A 70 8.11 -5.99 -13.79
CA CYS A 70 9.45 -5.79 -13.28
C CYS A 70 9.66 -6.31 -11.86
N VAL A 71 8.68 -6.11 -10.96
CA VAL A 71 8.89 -6.36 -9.52
C VAL A 71 8.41 -7.73 -9.06
N THR A 72 7.33 -8.26 -9.65
CA THR A 72 6.77 -9.57 -9.28
C THR A 72 7.78 -10.71 -9.41
N PRO A 73 8.60 -10.82 -10.47
CA PRO A 73 9.64 -11.84 -10.57
C PRO A 73 10.76 -11.70 -9.54
N ARG A 74 10.81 -10.59 -8.81
CA ARG A 74 11.80 -10.30 -7.75
C ARG A 74 11.25 -10.52 -6.34
N GLY A 75 10.01 -11.00 -6.26
CA GLY A 75 9.41 -11.44 -5.00
C GLY A 75 8.37 -10.48 -4.41
N THR A 76 8.17 -9.27 -4.95
CA THR A 76 7.09 -8.39 -4.51
C THR A 76 5.79 -8.82 -5.17
N THR A 77 4.90 -9.42 -4.38
CA THR A 77 3.63 -9.98 -4.87
C THR A 77 2.42 -9.11 -4.57
N THR A 78 2.60 -8.12 -3.73
CA THR A 78 1.58 -7.11 -3.39
C THR A 78 2.23 -5.74 -3.35
N ALA A 79 1.57 -4.74 -3.90
CA ALA A 79 1.97 -3.35 -3.73
C ALA A 79 0.74 -2.47 -3.45
N ILE A 80 0.92 -1.49 -2.56
CA ILE A 80 -0.10 -0.49 -2.24
C ILE A 80 0.36 0.82 -2.86
N CYS A 81 -0.31 1.27 -3.90
CA CYS A 81 0.08 2.48 -4.63
C CYS A 81 -0.86 3.65 -4.35
N ASP A 82 -0.25 4.83 -4.24
CA ASP A 82 -0.93 6.12 -4.31
C ASP A 82 -0.61 6.79 -5.64
N PRO A 83 -1.55 6.85 -6.59
CA PRO A 83 -1.32 7.41 -7.92
C PRO A 83 -1.52 8.94 -7.94
N HIS A 84 -1.06 9.68 -6.93
CA HIS A 84 -1.33 11.10 -6.85
C HIS A 84 -0.59 11.93 -7.90
N GLU A 85 0.56 11.49 -8.39
CA GLU A 85 1.28 12.20 -9.45
C GLU A 85 0.46 12.23 -10.74
N ILE A 86 -0.02 11.08 -11.19
CA ILE A 86 -0.87 11.04 -12.40
C ILE A 86 -2.23 11.69 -12.15
N CYS A 87 -2.75 11.60 -10.93
CA CYS A 87 -4.00 12.29 -10.56
C CYS A 87 -3.83 13.81 -10.56
N ASN A 88 -2.66 14.34 -10.20
CA ASN A 88 -2.36 15.77 -10.33
C ASN A 88 -2.32 16.24 -11.79
N VAL A 89 -2.09 15.35 -12.74
CA VAL A 89 -2.06 15.66 -14.17
C VAL A 89 -3.41 15.42 -14.84
N LEU A 90 -4.03 14.27 -14.57
CA LEU A 90 -5.21 13.77 -15.28
C LEU A 90 -6.49 13.70 -14.42
N GLY A 91 -6.42 14.08 -13.15
CA GLY A 91 -7.56 13.99 -12.23
C GLY A 91 -8.08 12.56 -12.10
N LEU A 92 -9.40 12.42 -12.08
CA LEU A 92 -10.08 11.11 -11.99
C LEU A 92 -9.74 10.14 -13.13
N ALA A 93 -9.32 10.62 -14.28
CA ALA A 93 -8.91 9.73 -15.37
C ALA A 93 -7.63 8.95 -15.00
N GLY A 94 -6.69 9.59 -14.30
CA GLY A 94 -5.50 8.94 -13.77
C GLY A 94 -5.85 7.86 -12.73
N LEU A 95 -6.72 8.19 -11.78
CA LEU A 95 -7.20 7.22 -10.78
C LEU A 95 -7.88 6.00 -11.42
N LYS A 96 -8.81 6.23 -12.35
CA LYS A 96 -9.51 5.15 -13.07
C LYS A 96 -8.54 4.25 -13.82
N TYR A 97 -7.56 4.82 -14.49
CA TYR A 97 -6.52 4.06 -15.20
C TYR A 97 -5.78 3.10 -14.24
N PHE A 98 -5.38 3.58 -13.05
CA PHE A 98 -4.72 2.72 -12.06
C PHE A 98 -5.64 1.62 -11.53
N LEU A 99 -6.91 1.93 -11.26
CA LEU A 99 -7.89 0.94 -10.83
C LEU A 99 -8.12 -0.14 -11.90
N GLU A 100 -8.21 0.23 -13.17
CA GLU A 100 -8.30 -0.71 -14.28
C GLU A 100 -7.05 -1.59 -14.38
N CYS A 101 -5.86 -1.00 -14.33
CA CYS A 101 -4.60 -1.76 -14.32
C CYS A 101 -4.56 -2.76 -13.15
N ALA A 102 -4.97 -2.36 -11.96
CA ALA A 102 -4.98 -3.21 -10.78
C ALA A 102 -5.88 -4.46 -10.92
N THR A 103 -6.84 -4.46 -11.84
CA THR A 103 -7.68 -5.63 -12.09
C THR A 103 -7.02 -6.70 -12.96
N VAL A 104 -5.94 -6.36 -13.67
CA VAL A 104 -5.28 -7.23 -14.65
C VAL A 104 -3.81 -7.51 -14.34
N THR A 105 -3.22 -6.89 -13.31
CA THR A 105 -1.89 -7.21 -12.82
C THR A 105 -1.82 -8.63 -12.25
N VAL A 106 -0.65 -9.28 -12.35
CA VAL A 106 -0.37 -10.58 -11.72
C VAL A 106 -0.21 -10.41 -10.21
N MET A 107 0.52 -9.36 -9.80
CA MET A 107 0.59 -8.96 -8.41
C MET A 107 -0.77 -8.45 -7.89
N ASP A 108 -0.99 -8.53 -6.59
CA ASP A 108 -2.12 -7.86 -5.96
C ASP A 108 -1.81 -6.36 -5.82
N LEU A 109 -2.01 -5.61 -6.89
CA LEU A 109 -1.89 -4.17 -6.86
C LEU A 109 -3.13 -3.58 -6.17
N ARG A 110 -2.91 -2.87 -5.07
CA ARG A 110 -3.93 -2.13 -4.33
C ARG A 110 -3.74 -0.65 -4.54
N VAL A 111 -4.85 0.07 -4.65
CA VAL A 111 -4.84 1.51 -4.93
C VAL A 111 -5.42 2.25 -3.74
N GLN A 112 -4.76 3.32 -3.35
CA GLN A 112 -5.31 4.27 -2.42
C GLN A 112 -5.86 5.49 -3.17
N LEU A 113 -6.92 6.07 -2.65
CA LEU A 113 -7.57 7.22 -3.27
C LEU A 113 -6.76 8.48 -2.95
N SER A 114 -6.17 9.08 -3.96
CA SER A 114 -5.22 10.19 -3.82
C SER A 114 -5.83 11.40 -3.11
N SER A 115 -5.42 11.65 -1.87
CA SER A 115 -5.89 12.77 -1.05
C SER A 115 -5.23 14.09 -1.44
N CYS A 116 -4.06 14.01 -2.09
CA CYS A 116 -3.10 15.09 -2.33
C CYS A 116 -3.20 15.66 -3.76
N VAL A 117 -4.37 16.06 -4.20
CA VAL A 117 -4.59 16.59 -5.54
C VAL A 117 -5.36 17.91 -5.43
N PRO A 118 -4.66 19.03 -5.17
CA PRO A 118 -3.25 19.20 -4.76
C PRO A 118 -2.99 18.76 -3.31
N ALA A 119 -1.70 18.67 -2.92
CA ALA A 119 -1.31 18.32 -1.55
C ALA A 119 -1.80 19.34 -0.53
N THR A 120 -1.69 20.63 -0.85
CA THR A 120 -2.22 21.74 -0.05
C THR A 120 -2.91 22.77 -0.93
N HIS A 121 -3.69 23.65 -0.31
CA HIS A 121 -4.32 24.78 -1.01
C HIS A 121 -3.31 25.86 -1.46
N LEU A 122 -2.05 25.74 -1.05
CA LEU A 122 -0.96 26.67 -1.42
C LEU A 122 -0.28 26.29 -2.73
N GLU A 123 -0.62 25.14 -3.29
CA GLU A 123 0.01 24.60 -4.49
C GLU A 123 -0.85 24.76 -5.74
N THR A 124 -0.18 24.82 -6.89
CA THR A 124 -0.82 24.72 -8.20
C THR A 124 -0.74 23.28 -8.70
N SER A 125 -1.87 22.71 -9.09
CA SER A 125 -1.92 21.37 -9.69
C SER A 125 -2.70 21.39 -11.00
N GLY A 126 -2.52 20.34 -11.81
CA GLY A 126 -3.26 20.18 -13.07
C GLY A 126 -4.70 19.71 -12.88
N ALA A 127 -5.02 19.20 -11.70
CA ALA A 127 -6.36 18.77 -11.32
C ALA A 127 -6.64 19.04 -9.84
N ARG A 128 -7.91 18.89 -9.45
CA ARG A 128 -8.36 18.95 -8.06
C ARG A 128 -9.30 17.79 -7.80
N LEU A 129 -9.08 17.06 -6.69
CA LEU A 129 -9.92 15.97 -6.24
C LEU A 129 -10.39 16.23 -4.80
N GLU A 130 -11.67 16.42 -4.63
CA GLU A 130 -12.29 16.59 -3.34
C GLU A 130 -12.91 15.26 -2.85
N ALA A 131 -13.48 15.26 -1.65
CA ALA A 131 -14.09 14.07 -1.08
C ALA A 131 -15.16 13.49 -1.99
N GLU A 132 -16.00 14.34 -2.57
CA GLU A 132 -17.11 13.96 -3.44
C GLU A 132 -16.66 13.24 -4.71
N ASP A 133 -15.48 13.60 -5.23
CA ASP A 133 -14.88 12.97 -6.41
C ASP A 133 -14.39 11.56 -6.10
N LEU A 134 -13.90 11.33 -4.89
CA LEU A 134 -13.29 10.07 -4.45
C LEU A 134 -14.29 9.08 -3.86
N LEU A 135 -15.35 9.56 -3.21
CA LEU A 135 -16.36 8.72 -2.55
C LEU A 135 -16.95 7.61 -3.44
N PRO A 136 -17.23 7.84 -4.75
CA PRO A 136 -17.72 6.78 -5.62
C PRO A 136 -16.80 5.56 -5.75
N PHE A 137 -15.51 5.73 -5.47
CA PHE A 137 -14.50 4.67 -5.58
C PHE A 137 -14.17 4.00 -4.25
N LYS A 138 -14.65 4.53 -3.13
CA LYS A 138 -14.30 4.09 -1.77
C LYS A 138 -14.45 2.59 -1.53
N HIS A 139 -15.45 1.97 -2.13
CA HIS A 139 -15.74 0.55 -1.97
C HIS A 139 -15.34 -0.29 -3.19
N HIS A 140 -14.50 0.24 -4.08
CA HIS A 140 -13.98 -0.55 -5.19
C HIS A 140 -13.09 -1.70 -4.65
N PRO A 141 -13.18 -2.94 -5.18
CA PRO A 141 -12.47 -4.10 -4.64
C PRO A 141 -10.95 -3.96 -4.53
N LYS A 142 -10.36 -3.09 -5.34
CA LYS A 142 -8.91 -2.82 -5.33
C LYS A 142 -8.52 -1.61 -4.50
N VAL A 143 -9.47 -0.89 -3.90
CA VAL A 143 -9.21 0.26 -3.03
C VAL A 143 -9.05 -0.20 -1.59
N LEU A 144 -8.02 0.33 -0.91
CA LEU A 144 -7.80 0.10 0.51
C LEU A 144 -8.27 1.27 1.38
N GLY A 145 -8.20 2.50 0.87
CA GLY A 145 -8.53 3.67 1.64
C GLY A 145 -8.10 4.98 1.00
N LEU A 146 -7.94 5.98 1.85
CA LEU A 146 -7.45 7.30 1.45
C LEU A 146 -5.91 7.30 1.52
N ALA A 147 -5.29 7.76 0.46
CA ALA A 147 -3.85 7.86 0.33
C ALA A 147 -3.26 8.91 1.27
N GLU A 148 -1.94 8.96 1.30
CA GLU A 148 -1.16 9.81 2.20
C GLU A 148 -1.72 11.24 2.33
N PHE A 149 -2.00 11.63 3.56
CA PHE A 149 -2.63 12.91 3.85
C PHE A 149 -1.57 13.97 4.14
N MET A 150 -1.11 14.68 3.11
CA MET A 150 -0.02 15.66 3.23
C MET A 150 -0.45 17.02 3.76
N ASN A 151 -1.75 17.34 3.79
CA ASN A 151 -2.22 18.66 4.22
C ASN A 151 -2.22 18.82 5.74
N VAL A 152 -1.06 18.64 6.38
CA VAL A 152 -0.88 18.86 7.81
C VAL A 152 -1.29 20.28 8.23
N PRO A 153 -0.89 21.36 7.51
CA PRO A 153 -1.34 22.71 7.87
C PRO A 153 -2.86 22.85 7.90
N GLY A 154 -3.56 22.25 6.95
CA GLY A 154 -5.02 22.28 6.92
C GLY A 154 -5.66 21.55 8.11
N VAL A 155 -5.07 20.42 8.54
CA VAL A 155 -5.52 19.72 9.76
C VAL A 155 -5.32 20.59 11.00
N LEU A 156 -4.12 21.13 11.20
CA LEU A 156 -3.77 21.92 12.36
C LEU A 156 -4.58 23.23 12.46
N ASN A 157 -4.87 23.84 11.33
CA ASN A 157 -5.70 25.05 11.24
C ASN A 157 -7.21 24.73 11.23
N LYS A 158 -7.58 23.44 11.31
CA LYS A 158 -8.98 22.98 11.32
C LYS A 158 -9.77 23.44 10.09
N ASP A 159 -9.12 23.39 8.91
CA ASP A 159 -9.79 23.70 7.66
C ASP A 159 -11.01 22.82 7.46
N PRO A 160 -12.22 23.38 7.28
CA PRO A 160 -13.44 22.59 7.18
C PRO A 160 -13.45 21.59 6.02
N ALA A 161 -12.88 21.93 4.85
CA ALA A 161 -12.82 21.04 3.70
C ALA A 161 -11.87 19.87 3.95
N VAL A 162 -10.73 20.14 4.60
CA VAL A 162 -9.75 19.13 5.00
C VAL A 162 -10.35 18.15 6.01
N LEU A 163 -11.00 18.66 7.05
CA LEU A 163 -11.64 17.81 8.05
C LEU A 163 -12.83 17.03 7.49
N ALA A 164 -13.60 17.61 6.57
CA ALA A 164 -14.68 16.92 5.88
C ALA A 164 -14.16 15.75 5.03
N LYS A 165 -13.03 15.92 4.33
CA LYS A 165 -12.41 14.83 3.56
C LYS A 165 -11.98 13.69 4.50
N LEU A 166 -11.30 13.97 5.59
CA LEU A 166 -10.91 12.95 6.58
C LEU A 166 -12.13 12.24 7.19
N ALA A 167 -13.17 13.00 7.55
CA ALA A 167 -14.41 12.44 8.11
C ALA A 167 -15.12 11.51 7.11
N ALA A 168 -15.14 11.84 5.81
CA ALA A 168 -15.75 11.04 4.76
C ALA A 168 -15.08 9.67 4.58
N PHE A 169 -13.81 9.53 4.99
CA PHE A 169 -13.03 8.31 4.90
C PHE A 169 -12.67 7.67 6.25
N SER A 170 -13.31 8.11 7.33
CA SER A 170 -12.97 7.67 8.70
C SER A 170 -13.18 6.18 8.97
N ASP A 171 -13.99 5.49 8.17
CA ASP A 171 -14.30 4.06 8.27
C ASP A 171 -13.37 3.16 7.46
N VAL A 172 -12.43 3.74 6.69
CA VAL A 172 -11.40 3.03 5.93
C VAL A 172 -10.01 3.44 6.43
N GLN A 173 -8.96 2.82 5.87
CA GLN A 173 -7.58 3.22 6.13
C GLN A 173 -7.35 4.65 5.60
N ILE A 174 -6.70 5.49 6.41
CA ILE A 174 -6.20 6.81 6.02
C ILE A 174 -4.71 6.80 6.26
N ASP A 175 -3.95 6.88 5.19
CA ASP A 175 -2.50 6.92 5.25
C ASP A 175 -2.02 8.36 5.52
N GLY A 176 -0.88 8.47 6.17
CA GLY A 176 -0.27 9.72 6.54
C GLY A 176 1.09 9.94 5.92
N HIS A 177 1.41 11.23 5.82
CA HIS A 177 2.70 11.73 5.40
C HIS A 177 3.05 12.91 6.30
N SER A 178 3.88 12.67 7.30
CA SER A 178 4.12 13.67 8.36
C SER A 178 5.59 13.71 8.79
N PRO A 179 6.55 13.93 7.85
CA PRO A 179 7.94 14.08 8.22
C PRO A 179 8.13 15.27 9.15
N LEU A 180 8.99 15.12 10.16
CA LEU A 180 9.33 16.13 11.16
C LEU A 180 8.17 16.58 12.07
N LEU A 181 6.99 16.00 11.93
CA LEU A 181 5.86 16.31 12.79
C LEU A 181 6.01 15.60 14.15
N SER A 182 5.83 16.32 15.23
CA SER A 182 6.04 15.82 16.59
C SER A 182 5.10 16.48 17.60
N SER A 183 5.07 15.97 18.83
CA SER A 183 4.40 16.56 19.97
C SER A 183 2.89 16.81 19.75
N TYR A 184 2.37 17.96 20.14
CA TYR A 184 0.95 18.28 20.02
C TYR A 184 0.44 18.31 18.58
N ASP A 185 1.26 18.71 17.63
CA ASP A 185 0.89 18.77 16.23
C ASP A 185 0.73 17.35 15.65
N LEU A 186 1.63 16.41 16.02
CA LEU A 186 1.48 15.00 15.68
C LEU A 186 0.22 14.40 16.30
N ASN A 187 -0.06 14.71 17.58
CA ASN A 187 -1.28 14.24 18.24
C ASN A 187 -2.55 14.78 17.56
N ALA A 188 -2.56 16.04 17.14
CA ALA A 188 -3.69 16.63 16.43
C ALA A 188 -3.91 15.97 15.06
N TYR A 189 -2.83 15.70 14.33
CA TYR A 189 -2.87 15.01 13.04
C TYR A 189 -3.42 13.58 13.17
N ILE A 190 -2.97 12.85 14.18
CA ILE A 190 -3.48 11.50 14.49
C ILE A 190 -4.94 11.54 14.93
N ALA A 191 -5.32 12.49 15.78
CA ALA A 191 -6.70 12.66 16.26
C ALA A 191 -7.67 12.96 15.11
N ALA A 192 -7.21 13.53 14.01
CA ALA A 192 -7.99 13.76 12.80
C ALA A 192 -8.29 12.47 12.00
N GLY A 193 -7.73 11.31 12.39
CA GLY A 193 -8.06 10.00 11.83
C GLY A 193 -6.94 9.33 11.02
N VAL A 194 -5.80 9.98 10.84
CA VAL A 194 -4.64 9.40 10.15
C VAL A 194 -4.06 8.25 10.96
N ARG A 195 -3.73 7.11 10.31
CA ARG A 195 -3.44 5.85 11.03
C ARG A 195 -2.01 5.34 10.90
N ASN A 196 -1.26 5.80 9.93
CA ASN A 196 0.14 5.40 9.72
C ASN A 196 0.98 6.60 9.27
N CYS A 197 2.26 6.37 9.05
CA CYS A 197 3.17 7.29 8.38
C CYS A 197 4.32 6.48 7.80
N HIS A 198 4.71 6.76 6.57
CA HIS A 198 5.85 6.14 5.88
C HIS A 198 7.08 7.05 5.85
N GLU A 199 6.94 8.32 6.23
CA GLU A 199 8.03 9.30 6.25
C GLU A 199 8.54 9.55 7.67
N THR A 200 9.83 9.27 7.87
CA THR A 200 10.52 9.52 9.14
C THR A 200 11.98 9.82 8.87
N THR A 201 12.47 10.93 9.42
CA THR A 201 13.82 11.43 9.15
C THR A 201 14.82 11.07 10.23
N SER A 202 14.35 10.57 11.40
CA SER A 202 15.22 10.20 12.52
C SER A 202 14.63 9.09 13.37
N ALA A 203 15.50 8.37 14.09
CA ALA A 203 15.07 7.34 15.03
C ALA A 203 14.23 7.89 16.20
N ALA A 204 14.45 9.13 16.60
CA ALA A 204 13.66 9.79 17.65
C ALA A 204 12.23 10.04 17.17
N GLU A 205 12.07 10.54 15.95
CA GLU A 205 10.77 10.75 15.31
C GLU A 205 10.00 9.43 15.15
N ALA A 206 10.69 8.37 14.64
CA ALA A 206 10.09 7.05 14.51
C ALA A 206 9.59 6.52 15.85
N ARG A 207 10.38 6.65 16.90
CA ARG A 207 10.01 6.22 18.26
C ARG A 207 8.77 6.95 18.75
N GLU A 208 8.70 8.27 18.61
CA GLU A 208 7.54 9.06 19.05
C GLU A 208 6.26 8.61 18.32
N LYS A 209 6.33 8.41 16.99
CA LYS A 209 5.20 7.92 16.21
C LYS A 209 4.73 6.53 16.66
N LEU A 210 5.66 5.61 16.94
CA LEU A 210 5.35 4.27 17.43
C LEU A 210 4.77 4.27 18.85
N GLU A 211 5.28 5.12 19.75
CA GLU A 211 4.79 5.24 21.13
C GLU A 211 3.33 5.71 21.19
N ILE A 212 2.90 6.52 20.25
CA ILE A 212 1.50 6.94 20.13
C ILE A 212 0.61 5.79 19.57
N GLY A 213 1.21 4.66 19.18
CA GLY A 213 0.51 3.48 18.68
C GLY A 213 0.09 3.57 17.20
N ARG A 214 0.85 4.29 16.40
CA ARG A 214 0.67 4.35 14.95
C ARG A 214 1.67 3.45 14.23
N ALA A 215 1.20 2.78 13.19
CA ALA A 215 2.09 2.02 12.33
C ALA A 215 3.01 2.98 11.57
N HIS A 216 4.28 2.64 11.53
CA HIS A 216 5.22 3.18 10.57
C HIS A 216 5.38 2.12 9.47
N VAL A 217 5.12 2.52 8.24
CA VAL A 217 5.13 1.63 7.06
C VAL A 217 6.44 1.80 6.31
#